data_21dff791572c3b7641ec129d667ac382
#
_entry.id   21dff791572c3b7641ec129d667ac382
#
_cell.length_a   1.000
_cell.length_b   1.000
_cell.length_c   1.000
_cell.angle_alpha   90.00
_cell.angle_beta   90.00
_cell.angle_gamma   90.00
#
_symmetry.space_group_name_H-M   'P 1'
#
loop_
_entity.id
_entity.type
_entity.pdbx_description
1 polymer ?
#
loop_
_entity_poly.entity_id
_entity_poly.type
_entity_poly.pdbx_seq_one_letter_code
_entity_poly.pdbx_strand_id
1 'polypeptide(L)'
;MKPSEELRHCFEGKRTEDGPLICLQVFVTCALMVPQVRAPVFWPLTWAHAGLRAELCSVLIAHHPTHLKGLNPVYQDDVIVRAFETRLGFTVSSAKAATCRVTIATECPMREVVLVSSVRTPVGRAFKGTLRATRPDELAAVAIKGALDRVPQLDPKEIEDVILGCAMPEGEQGMNVARIASLRAGLPVEVSAVTINRFCSSGLQAIAMAAERIMAGGAEVMVAGGTESMSMIPMGGNKISPNPWLVDHYPDAYLSMGLTAERVAARFGITREACDAFSLRSHQKALAAIAAGKFDEETVAVPMSFTTPNGAKPKKQEITFKVDEGPRADTSLDALSALKAAFHVRGVTTAGNSSQMSDGAAATIVMSAERALALGIAPLARYVSFATAGYKPEEMGLGPVFAIPKALKLAGLQLSDIDVIELNEAFAAQALAVIQEAGIDPERVNPNGGAIALGHPLGCTGAKLTASVIRELKRRKARYGMVTMCVGGGMGAAGIFENLN
;
A
#
# COMPACT_ATOMS: atom_id res chain seq x y z
N MET A 1 30.64 -10.55 -31.86
CA MET A 1 31.93 -10.63 -31.16
C MET A 1 31.70 -11.11 -29.75
N LYS A 2 32.33 -12.22 -29.33
CA LYS A 2 32.24 -12.70 -27.94
C LYS A 2 33.06 -11.80 -27.03
N PRO A 3 32.60 -11.46 -25.83
CA PRO A 3 33.37 -10.68 -24.87
C PRO A 3 34.64 -11.44 -24.47
N SER A 4 35.77 -10.73 -24.31
CA SER A 4 37.03 -11.29 -23.86
C SER A 4 36.91 -11.81 -22.41
N GLU A 5 37.71 -12.85 -22.08
CA GLU A 5 37.72 -13.48 -20.74
C GLU A 5 38.03 -12.50 -19.59
N GLU A 6 38.71 -11.41 -19.86
CA GLU A 6 39.01 -10.38 -18.87
C GLU A 6 37.76 -9.64 -18.30
N LEU A 7 36.63 -9.60 -19.05
CA LEU A 7 35.41 -9.01 -18.59
C LEU A 7 34.60 -9.92 -17.63
N ARG A 8 34.89 -11.23 -17.59
CA ARG A 8 34.19 -12.16 -16.67
C ARG A 8 34.66 -12.02 -15.22
N HIS A 9 35.91 -11.69 -14.98
CA HIS A 9 36.44 -11.54 -13.60
C HIS A 9 36.02 -10.29 -12.89
N CYS A 10 35.51 -9.25 -13.58
CA CYS A 10 34.99 -8.07 -12.96
C CYS A 10 33.57 -8.21 -12.35
N PHE A 11 32.84 -9.29 -12.67
CA PHE A 11 31.48 -9.49 -12.18
C PHE A 11 31.35 -10.39 -10.94
N GLU A 12 32.45 -10.98 -10.45
CA GLU A 12 32.48 -11.82 -9.24
C GLU A 12 32.91 -11.08 -7.96
N GLY A 13 32.94 -9.76 -7.97
CA GLY A 13 33.20 -8.94 -6.79
C GLY A 13 32.08 -9.03 -5.75
N LYS A 14 32.41 -9.49 -4.55
CA LYS A 14 31.55 -9.60 -3.36
C LYS A 14 30.73 -8.35 -3.13
N ARG A 15 29.41 -8.54 -2.88
CA ARG A 15 28.54 -7.49 -2.33
C ARG A 15 29.09 -7.04 -0.99
N THR A 16 29.46 -5.77 -0.87
CA THR A 16 29.63 -5.11 0.41
C THR A 16 28.26 -4.66 0.91
N GLU A 17 27.90 -5.10 2.10
CA GLU A 17 26.76 -4.60 2.85
C GLU A 17 26.98 -3.12 3.17
N ASP A 18 25.91 -2.32 3.10
CA ASP A 18 25.80 -0.90 3.44
C ASP A 18 26.13 0.14 2.35
N GLY A 19 25.04 0.56 1.67
CA GLY A 19 25.01 1.80 0.90
C GLY A 19 23.69 1.99 0.11
N PRO A 20 23.11 3.20 0.05
CA PRO A 20 21.89 3.45 -0.71
C PRO A 20 22.14 3.25 -2.21
N LEU A 21 21.13 2.71 -2.89
CA LEU A 21 21.12 2.52 -4.35
C LEU A 21 21.20 3.91 -5.01
N ILE A 22 22.36 4.27 -5.55
CA ILE A 22 22.54 5.53 -6.28
C ILE A 22 22.04 5.31 -7.70
N CYS A 23 20.93 5.95 -8.05
CA CYS A 23 20.45 6.01 -9.43
C CYS A 23 21.23 7.09 -10.17
N LEU A 24 22.21 6.72 -11.01
CA LEU A 24 23.01 7.66 -11.80
C LEU A 24 22.26 7.96 -13.11
N GLN A 25 21.65 9.14 -13.22
CA GLN A 25 21.19 9.67 -14.52
C GLN A 25 22.27 10.57 -15.10
N VAL A 26 22.81 10.16 -16.26
CA VAL A 26 23.80 10.97 -16.99
C VAL A 26 23.07 11.74 -18.09
N PHE A 27 23.01 13.06 -17.97
CA PHE A 27 22.52 13.94 -19.04
C PHE A 27 23.72 14.44 -19.86
N VAL A 28 23.75 14.12 -21.16
CA VAL A 28 24.73 14.66 -22.09
C VAL A 28 24.03 15.76 -22.90
N THR A 29 24.38 17.01 -22.65
CA THR A 29 23.89 18.14 -23.44
C THR A 29 25.00 18.58 -24.38
N CYS A 30 24.89 18.28 -25.69
CA CYS A 30 25.77 18.80 -26.72
C CYS A 30 25.16 20.08 -27.29
N ALA A 31 25.75 21.24 -27.03
CA ALA A 31 25.38 22.47 -27.72
C ALA A 31 26.18 22.59 -29.02
N LEU A 32 25.57 22.19 -30.15
CA LEU A 32 26.11 22.48 -31.49
C LEU A 32 25.72 23.92 -31.83
N MET A 33 26.71 24.83 -31.86
CA MET A 33 26.52 26.15 -32.45
C MET A 33 26.53 26.05 -33.99
N VAL A 34 25.34 25.91 -34.58
CA VAL A 34 25.09 26.14 -35.99
C VAL A 34 24.48 27.55 -36.11
N PRO A 35 24.99 28.43 -36.96
CA PRO A 35 24.61 29.87 -36.96
C PRO A 35 23.18 30.22 -37.29
N GLN A 36 22.28 29.30 -37.46
CA GLN A 36 20.89 29.58 -37.85
C GLN A 36 19.79 28.79 -37.15
N VAL A 37 20.05 27.99 -36.09
CA VAL A 37 19.00 27.28 -35.38
C VAL A 37 19.13 27.50 -33.85
N ARG A 38 18.27 28.35 -33.30
CA ARG A 38 18.06 28.54 -31.87
C ARG A 38 16.93 27.63 -31.42
N ALA A 39 17.22 26.34 -31.15
CA ALA A 39 16.33 25.49 -30.39
C ALA A 39 17.14 24.36 -29.73
N PRO A 40 16.91 23.99 -28.46
CA PRO A 40 17.54 22.84 -27.85
C PRO A 40 16.93 21.57 -28.45
N VAL A 41 17.75 20.72 -29.06
CA VAL A 41 17.33 19.43 -29.57
C VAL A 41 17.47 18.41 -28.43
N PHE A 42 16.34 18.00 -27.87
CA PHE A 42 16.28 16.86 -26.93
C PHE A 42 16.16 15.56 -27.74
N TRP A 43 17.13 14.70 -27.66
CA TRP A 43 17.04 13.36 -28.19
C TRP A 43 16.75 12.37 -27.06
N PRO A 44 15.61 11.68 -27.07
CA PRO A 44 15.38 10.57 -26.13
C PRO A 44 16.24 9.38 -26.56
N LEU A 45 17.16 8.94 -25.70
CA LEU A 45 17.92 7.72 -25.91
C LEU A 45 16.99 6.51 -25.74
N THR A 46 16.67 5.85 -26.84
CA THR A 46 15.87 4.61 -26.86
C THR A 46 16.69 3.39 -26.40
N TRP A 47 16.02 2.31 -26.07
CA TRP A 47 16.60 1.05 -25.57
C TRP A 47 17.71 0.45 -26.44
N ALA A 48 17.79 0.80 -27.72
CA ALA A 48 18.86 0.34 -28.61
C ALA A 48 20.28 0.75 -28.19
N HIS A 49 20.41 1.72 -27.25
CA HIS A 49 21.69 2.21 -26.75
C HIS A 49 22.01 1.70 -25.32
N ALA A 50 21.32 0.68 -24.84
CA ALA A 50 21.54 0.11 -23.50
C ALA A 50 22.99 -0.38 -23.29
N GLY A 51 23.64 -0.92 -24.34
CA GLY A 51 25.04 -1.33 -24.31
C GLY A 51 25.98 -0.15 -24.07
N LEU A 52 25.73 0.97 -24.73
CA LEU A 52 26.55 2.19 -24.58
C LEU A 52 26.42 2.81 -23.17
N ARG A 53 25.23 2.69 -22.56
CA ARG A 53 25.00 3.14 -21.16
C ARG A 53 25.78 2.29 -20.16
N ALA A 54 25.81 0.98 -20.36
CA ALA A 54 26.54 0.06 -19.48
C ALA A 54 28.06 0.29 -19.57
N GLU A 55 28.61 0.57 -20.75
CA GLU A 55 30.03 0.86 -20.93
C GLU A 55 30.43 2.22 -20.38
N LEU A 56 29.61 3.28 -20.54
CA LEU A 56 29.83 4.58 -19.93
C LEU A 56 29.79 4.52 -18.41
N CYS A 57 28.83 3.80 -17.83
CA CYS A 57 28.79 3.55 -16.39
C CYS A 57 30.02 2.78 -15.91
N SER A 58 30.50 1.78 -16.67
CA SER A 58 31.66 1.00 -16.29
C SER A 58 32.95 1.82 -16.30
N VAL A 59 33.11 2.75 -17.23
CA VAL A 59 34.28 3.65 -17.30
C VAL A 59 34.26 4.66 -16.16
N LEU A 60 33.10 5.17 -15.78
CA LEU A 60 32.93 6.11 -14.65
C LEU A 60 33.11 5.42 -13.29
N ILE A 61 32.70 4.17 -13.15
CA ILE A 61 32.84 3.38 -11.91
C ILE A 61 34.25 2.84 -11.72
N ALA A 62 34.99 2.52 -12.80
CA ALA A 62 36.37 2.02 -12.73
C ALA A 62 37.38 3.08 -12.24
N HIS A 63 37.02 4.36 -12.28
CA HIS A 63 37.83 5.43 -11.68
C HIS A 63 37.26 5.82 -10.32
N HIS A 64 37.69 5.11 -9.29
CA HIS A 64 37.31 5.29 -7.88
C HIS A 64 37.35 6.77 -7.46
N PRO A 65 36.35 7.25 -6.65
CA PRO A 65 36.29 8.66 -6.22
C PRO A 65 37.52 9.17 -5.42
N THR A 66 38.36 8.25 -4.94
CA THR A 66 39.60 8.61 -4.21
C THR A 66 40.71 9.15 -5.10
N HIS A 67 40.70 8.90 -6.41
CA HIS A 67 41.74 9.42 -7.33
C HIS A 67 41.42 10.80 -7.92
N LEU A 68 40.17 11.27 -7.75
CA LEU A 68 39.78 12.59 -8.25
C LEU A 68 39.99 13.74 -7.22
N LYS A 69 40.34 13.40 -5.97
CA LYS A 69 40.66 14.38 -4.94
C LYS A 69 42.11 14.89 -5.16
N GLY A 70 42.21 16.02 -5.83
CA GLY A 70 43.52 16.69 -6.03
C GLY A 70 43.86 17.11 -7.44
N LEU A 71 43.05 16.79 -8.41
CA LEU A 71 43.21 17.27 -9.80
C LEU A 71 42.51 18.63 -9.97
N ASN A 72 43.20 19.54 -10.66
CA ASN A 72 42.65 20.84 -11.03
C ASN A 72 41.42 20.61 -11.94
N PRO A 73 40.27 21.31 -11.75
CA PRO A 73 39.05 21.12 -12.54
C PRO A 73 39.26 21.11 -14.07
N VAL A 74 40.24 21.86 -14.55
CA VAL A 74 40.58 21.90 -16.00
C VAL A 74 41.15 20.59 -16.52
N TYR A 75 41.76 19.74 -15.68
CA TYR A 75 42.32 18.44 -16.09
C TYR A 75 41.27 17.31 -16.09
N GLN A 76 40.15 17.47 -15.37
CA GLN A 76 39.10 16.49 -15.33
C GLN A 76 38.33 16.41 -16.66
N ASP A 77 38.14 17.54 -17.31
CA ASP A 77 37.46 17.61 -18.61
C ASP A 77 38.28 16.98 -19.74
N ASP A 78 39.60 17.17 -19.75
CA ASP A 78 40.52 16.63 -20.75
C ASP A 78 40.65 15.09 -20.69
N VAL A 79 40.56 14.49 -19.50
CA VAL A 79 40.62 13.04 -19.32
C VAL A 79 39.38 12.36 -19.87
N ILE A 80 38.23 12.97 -19.71
CA ILE A 80 36.94 12.43 -20.20
C ILE A 80 36.89 12.54 -21.72
N VAL A 81 37.32 13.64 -22.30
CA VAL A 81 37.35 13.84 -23.77
C VAL A 81 38.33 12.87 -24.44
N ARG A 82 39.52 12.64 -23.89
CA ARG A 82 40.51 11.69 -24.43
C ARG A 82 40.04 10.22 -24.34
N ALA A 83 39.33 9.84 -23.29
CA ALA A 83 38.76 8.52 -23.17
C ALA A 83 37.67 8.27 -24.24
N PHE A 84 36.95 9.30 -24.63
CA PHE A 84 35.92 9.25 -25.69
C PHE A 84 36.57 9.11 -27.09
N GLU A 85 37.65 9.88 -27.38
CA GLU A 85 38.37 9.84 -28.67
C GLU A 85 39.07 8.49 -28.91
N THR A 86 39.63 7.86 -27.88
CA THR A 86 40.42 6.63 -28.03
C THR A 86 39.54 5.36 -28.27
N ARG A 87 38.31 5.37 -27.84
CA ARG A 87 37.46 4.17 -27.96
C ARG A 87 36.43 4.22 -29.08
N LEU A 88 36.03 5.37 -29.56
CA LEU A 88 34.97 5.50 -30.58
C LEU A 88 35.49 5.84 -31.98
N GLY A 89 36.80 6.01 -32.18
CA GLY A 89 37.43 6.21 -33.49
C GLY A 89 36.99 7.49 -34.23
N PHE A 90 36.49 8.48 -33.50
CA PHE A 90 36.13 9.80 -34.07
C PHE A 90 37.31 10.73 -33.97
N THR A 91 37.92 11.08 -35.10
CA THR A 91 38.85 12.20 -35.18
C THR A 91 38.05 13.49 -35.23
N VAL A 92 38.13 14.32 -34.18
CA VAL A 92 37.60 15.69 -34.22
C VAL A 92 38.59 16.56 -34.95
N SER A 93 38.29 16.89 -36.19
CA SER A 93 39.04 17.88 -36.97
C SER A 93 38.97 19.24 -36.27
N SER A 94 40.13 19.83 -36.07
CA SER A 94 40.39 21.06 -35.34
C SER A 94 39.60 22.25 -35.89
N ALA A 95 38.46 22.53 -35.35
CA ALA A 95 37.81 23.83 -35.46
C ALA A 95 36.83 24.07 -34.31
N LYS A 96 37.27 24.83 -33.33
CA LYS A 96 36.54 25.39 -32.20
C LYS A 96 36.02 24.39 -31.16
N ALA A 97 36.70 24.33 -30.05
CA ALA A 97 36.33 23.57 -28.87
C ALA A 97 34.85 23.75 -28.50
N ALA A 98 34.05 22.73 -28.72
CA ALA A 98 32.74 22.64 -28.12
C ALA A 98 32.91 22.17 -26.67
N THR A 99 32.63 23.02 -25.72
CA THR A 99 32.68 22.69 -24.30
C THR A 99 31.50 21.75 -24.01
N CYS A 100 31.76 20.45 -23.86
CA CYS A 100 30.78 19.49 -23.41
C CYS A 100 30.74 19.57 -21.87
N ARG A 101 29.71 20.14 -21.31
CA ARG A 101 29.49 20.14 -19.86
C ARG A 101 28.74 18.88 -19.49
N VAL A 102 29.39 17.94 -18.83
CA VAL A 102 28.74 16.80 -18.20
C VAL A 102 28.34 17.23 -16.79
N THR A 103 27.04 17.44 -16.60
CA THR A 103 26.49 17.66 -15.25
C THR A 103 26.07 16.31 -14.71
N ILE A 104 26.81 15.79 -13.75
CA ILE A 104 26.40 14.61 -13.00
C ILE A 104 25.45 15.11 -11.90
N ALA A 105 24.16 14.88 -12.08
CA ALA A 105 23.21 15.04 -10.98
C ALA A 105 23.44 13.89 -9.99
N THR A 106 24.13 14.19 -8.89
CA THR A 106 24.47 13.21 -7.85
C THR A 106 23.29 12.83 -6.97
N GLU A 107 22.17 13.57 -7.05
CA GLU A 107 20.93 13.28 -6.35
C GLU A 107 19.76 13.62 -7.28
N CYS A 108 18.98 12.63 -7.66
CA CYS A 108 17.61 12.85 -8.09
C CYS A 108 16.76 12.67 -6.82
N PRO A 109 16.38 13.75 -6.11
CA PRO A 109 15.57 13.62 -4.93
C PRO A 109 14.27 12.93 -5.35
N MET A 110 13.94 11.82 -4.67
CA MET A 110 12.63 11.20 -4.87
C MET A 110 11.56 12.25 -4.56
N ARG A 111 10.55 12.32 -5.43
CA ARG A 111 9.47 13.29 -5.27
C ARG A 111 8.70 13.01 -3.99
N GLU A 112 8.35 14.06 -3.28
CA GLU A 112 7.49 13.96 -2.11
C GLU A 112 6.07 13.63 -2.54
N VAL A 113 5.45 12.66 -1.85
CA VAL A 113 4.10 12.18 -2.16
C VAL A 113 3.19 12.37 -0.98
N VAL A 114 2.03 12.94 -1.26
CA VAL A 114 1.01 13.28 -0.26
C VAL A 114 -0.33 12.62 -0.56
N LEU A 115 -1.05 12.34 0.50
CA LEU A 115 -2.44 11.91 0.46
C LEU A 115 -3.32 13.13 0.72
N VAL A 116 -4.17 13.47 -0.24
CA VAL A 116 -5.01 14.68 -0.16
C VAL A 116 -6.46 14.38 0.15
N SER A 117 -6.89 13.15 -0.09
CA SER A 117 -8.21 12.63 0.30
C SER A 117 -8.07 11.16 0.65
N SER A 118 -8.71 10.71 1.73
CA SER A 118 -8.76 9.31 2.12
C SER A 118 -10.07 9.04 2.83
N VAL A 119 -10.88 8.13 2.27
CA VAL A 119 -12.25 7.88 2.70
C VAL A 119 -12.60 6.39 2.59
N ARG A 120 -13.68 6.00 3.27
CA ARG A 120 -14.24 4.65 3.22
C ARG A 120 -15.77 4.66 3.25
N THR A 121 -16.38 3.60 2.79
CA THR A 121 -17.77 3.32 3.13
C THR A 121 -17.87 2.89 4.60
N PRO A 122 -19.03 2.99 5.24
CA PRO A 122 -19.25 2.21 6.44
C PRO A 122 -19.15 0.72 6.12
N VAL A 123 -18.77 -0.07 7.09
CA VAL A 123 -18.56 -1.52 6.94
C VAL A 123 -19.84 -2.27 7.30
N GLY A 124 -20.31 -3.09 6.35
CA GLY A 124 -21.42 -3.99 6.55
C GLY A 124 -20.97 -5.37 7.03
N ARG A 125 -21.79 -6.05 7.85
CA ARG A 125 -21.56 -7.45 8.21
C ARG A 125 -21.92 -8.36 7.03
N ALA A 126 -21.02 -9.24 6.64
CA ALA A 126 -21.32 -10.17 5.55
C ALA A 126 -22.54 -11.05 5.85
N PHE A 127 -23.26 -11.42 4.82
CA PHE A 127 -24.45 -12.30 4.74
C PHE A 127 -25.71 -11.76 5.44
N LYS A 128 -25.56 -10.99 6.51
CA LYS A 128 -26.70 -10.55 7.35
C LYS A 128 -26.83 -9.03 7.42
N GLY A 129 -25.77 -8.30 7.07
CA GLY A 129 -25.71 -6.86 7.19
C GLY A 129 -26.35 -6.10 6.05
N THR A 130 -26.29 -4.79 6.17
CA THR A 130 -26.96 -3.85 5.28
C THR A 130 -26.38 -3.90 3.86
N LEU A 131 -25.05 -4.09 3.70
CA LEU A 131 -24.38 -4.11 2.40
C LEU A 131 -24.41 -5.46 1.66
N ARG A 132 -24.97 -6.54 2.26
CA ARG A 132 -24.91 -7.93 1.75
C ARG A 132 -25.35 -8.13 0.29
N ALA A 133 -26.18 -7.23 -0.25
CA ALA A 133 -26.68 -7.27 -1.62
C ALA A 133 -26.13 -6.10 -2.48
N THR A 134 -25.20 -5.34 -1.97
CA THR A 134 -24.56 -4.24 -2.69
C THR A 134 -23.29 -4.75 -3.37
N ARG A 135 -23.19 -4.57 -4.67
CA ARG A 135 -22.04 -5.01 -5.47
C ARG A 135 -20.75 -4.31 -5.01
N PRO A 136 -19.62 -5.00 -4.98
CA PRO A 136 -18.33 -4.41 -4.57
C PRO A 136 -17.84 -3.31 -5.53
N ASP A 137 -18.16 -3.38 -6.81
CA ASP A 137 -17.87 -2.33 -7.79
C ASP A 137 -18.69 -1.05 -7.52
N GLU A 138 -19.95 -1.17 -7.08
CA GLU A 138 -20.77 -0.03 -6.61
C GLU A 138 -20.18 0.59 -5.34
N LEU A 139 -19.76 -0.22 -4.37
CA LEU A 139 -19.14 0.26 -3.13
C LEU A 139 -17.84 1.02 -3.44
N ALA A 140 -16.99 0.46 -4.32
CA ALA A 140 -15.76 1.12 -4.76
C ALA A 140 -16.03 2.42 -5.51
N ALA A 141 -17.04 2.46 -6.38
CA ALA A 141 -17.45 3.67 -7.08
C ALA A 141 -17.91 4.78 -6.12
N VAL A 142 -18.67 4.42 -5.08
CA VAL A 142 -19.06 5.37 -4.01
C VAL A 142 -17.84 5.91 -3.28
N ALA A 143 -16.87 5.06 -2.94
CA ALA A 143 -15.65 5.49 -2.27
C ALA A 143 -14.79 6.40 -3.16
N ILE A 144 -14.59 6.05 -4.44
CA ILE A 144 -13.84 6.87 -5.40
C ILE A 144 -14.50 8.24 -5.55
N LYS A 145 -15.80 8.27 -5.81
CA LYS A 145 -16.55 9.53 -5.94
C LYS A 145 -16.45 10.35 -4.66
N GLY A 146 -16.66 9.74 -3.50
CA GLY A 146 -16.55 10.43 -2.22
C GLY A 146 -15.15 10.95 -1.91
N ALA A 147 -14.10 10.32 -2.43
CA ALA A 147 -12.73 10.84 -2.34
C ALA A 147 -12.55 12.09 -3.23
N LEU A 148 -13.08 12.06 -4.45
CA LEU A 148 -13.04 13.20 -5.40
C LEU A 148 -13.86 14.39 -4.92
N ASP A 149 -15.05 14.16 -4.38
CA ASP A 149 -15.93 15.21 -3.87
C ASP A 149 -15.26 16.05 -2.75
N ARG A 150 -14.21 15.55 -2.08
CA ARG A 150 -13.43 16.25 -1.06
C ARG A 150 -12.29 17.11 -1.59
N VAL A 151 -11.97 16.99 -2.86
CA VAL A 151 -10.92 17.76 -3.57
C VAL A 151 -11.46 18.31 -4.89
N PRO A 152 -12.45 19.21 -4.84
CA PRO A 152 -13.12 19.73 -6.04
C PRO A 152 -12.20 20.54 -6.96
N GLN A 153 -11.00 20.89 -6.51
CA GLN A 153 -9.97 21.56 -7.31
C GLN A 153 -9.28 20.61 -8.32
N LEU A 154 -9.38 19.29 -8.09
CA LEU A 154 -8.78 18.30 -8.96
C LEU A 154 -9.71 18.00 -10.14
N ASP A 155 -9.24 18.25 -11.38
CA ASP A 155 -9.94 17.74 -12.58
C ASP A 155 -9.74 16.21 -12.65
N PRO A 156 -10.81 15.40 -12.68
CA PRO A 156 -10.70 13.95 -12.82
C PRO A 156 -9.88 13.48 -14.04
N LYS A 157 -9.70 14.31 -15.06
CA LYS A 157 -8.85 14.02 -16.22
C LYS A 157 -7.36 13.97 -15.89
N GLU A 158 -6.94 14.55 -14.77
CA GLU A 158 -5.55 14.53 -14.31
C GLU A 158 -5.20 13.21 -13.63
N ILE A 159 -6.18 12.38 -13.30
CA ILE A 159 -5.93 11.06 -12.71
C ILE A 159 -5.39 10.15 -13.81
N GLU A 160 -4.18 9.64 -13.61
CA GLU A 160 -3.52 8.81 -14.60
C GLU A 160 -3.87 7.34 -14.46
N ASP A 161 -4.10 6.87 -13.21
CA ASP A 161 -4.40 5.46 -12.97
C ASP A 161 -5.19 5.26 -11.66
N VAL A 162 -5.93 4.17 -11.59
CA VAL A 162 -6.66 3.72 -10.39
C VAL A 162 -6.15 2.34 -9.99
N ILE A 163 -5.62 2.21 -8.77
CA ILE A 163 -5.18 0.92 -8.22
C ILE A 163 -6.12 0.51 -7.10
N LEU A 164 -6.89 -0.56 -7.29
CA LEU A 164 -7.73 -1.11 -6.23
C LEU A 164 -7.27 -2.50 -5.80
N GLY A 165 -7.18 -2.68 -4.49
CA GLY A 165 -7.00 -3.96 -3.85
C GLY A 165 -8.30 -4.76 -3.81
N CYS A 166 -8.22 -6.06 -4.13
CA CYS A 166 -9.29 -7.02 -3.96
C CYS A 166 -8.68 -8.39 -3.65
N ALA A 167 -9.12 -9.02 -2.56
CA ALA A 167 -8.54 -10.28 -2.10
C ALA A 167 -9.07 -11.49 -2.88
N MET A 168 -10.34 -11.45 -3.29
CA MET A 168 -10.99 -12.52 -4.06
C MET A 168 -11.55 -11.97 -5.37
N PRO A 169 -10.69 -11.69 -6.39
CA PRO A 169 -11.10 -11.02 -7.63
C PRO A 169 -11.84 -11.98 -8.57
N GLU A 170 -13.00 -12.44 -8.14
CA GLU A 170 -13.92 -13.34 -8.87
C GLU A 170 -15.32 -12.77 -8.90
N GLY A 171 -16.22 -13.34 -9.71
CA GLY A 171 -17.64 -12.99 -9.77
C GLY A 171 -17.86 -11.48 -9.89
N GLU A 172 -18.62 -10.91 -8.96
CA GLU A 172 -18.96 -9.47 -8.92
C GLU A 172 -17.75 -8.57 -8.67
N GLN A 173 -16.64 -9.10 -8.20
CA GLN A 173 -15.35 -8.38 -8.04
C GLN A 173 -14.27 -8.87 -9.01
N GLY A 174 -14.66 -9.62 -10.04
CA GLY A 174 -13.80 -10.07 -11.13
C GLY A 174 -13.60 -9.03 -12.23
N MET A 175 -13.04 -9.47 -13.36
CA MET A 175 -12.89 -8.69 -14.60
C MET A 175 -12.21 -7.33 -14.40
N ASN A 176 -11.16 -7.23 -13.57
CA ASN A 176 -10.55 -5.98 -13.17
C ASN A 176 -11.57 -5.00 -12.52
N VAL A 177 -12.00 -5.35 -11.32
CA VAL A 177 -13.00 -4.56 -10.57
C VAL A 177 -12.60 -3.08 -10.42
N ALA A 178 -11.31 -2.76 -10.40
CA ALA A 178 -10.84 -1.37 -10.37
C ALA A 178 -11.31 -0.59 -11.61
N ARG A 179 -11.20 -1.20 -12.81
CA ARG A 179 -11.66 -0.56 -14.04
C ARG A 179 -13.17 -0.39 -14.07
N ILE A 180 -13.91 -1.41 -13.65
CA ILE A 180 -15.37 -1.35 -13.59
C ILE A 180 -15.83 -0.25 -12.62
N ALA A 181 -15.22 -0.21 -11.42
CA ALA A 181 -15.52 0.81 -10.41
C ALA A 181 -15.17 2.23 -10.87
N SER A 182 -14.04 2.41 -11.58
CA SER A 182 -13.63 3.72 -12.15
C SER A 182 -14.65 4.27 -13.13
N LEU A 183 -15.08 3.44 -14.08
CA LEU A 183 -16.12 3.80 -15.05
C LEU A 183 -17.46 4.07 -14.36
N ARG A 184 -17.81 3.25 -13.36
CA ARG A 184 -19.03 3.39 -12.57
C ARG A 184 -19.03 4.66 -11.71
N ALA A 185 -17.87 5.09 -11.23
CA ALA A 185 -17.68 6.35 -10.51
C ALA A 185 -17.80 7.58 -11.44
N GLY A 186 -17.74 7.39 -12.74
CA GLY A 186 -17.82 8.46 -13.73
C GLY A 186 -16.45 9.08 -14.06
N LEU A 187 -15.35 8.39 -13.79
CA LEU A 187 -14.03 8.83 -14.26
C LEU A 187 -13.97 8.80 -15.78
N PRO A 188 -13.17 9.69 -16.40
CA PRO A 188 -12.91 9.68 -17.84
C PRO A 188 -12.42 8.32 -18.34
N VAL A 189 -12.76 7.96 -19.57
CA VAL A 189 -12.37 6.67 -20.16
C VAL A 189 -10.87 6.53 -20.38
N GLU A 190 -10.16 7.64 -20.42
CA GLU A 190 -8.71 7.74 -20.54
C GLU A 190 -7.97 7.32 -19.26
N VAL A 191 -8.64 7.38 -18.09
CA VAL A 191 -8.06 6.96 -16.82
C VAL A 191 -7.96 5.44 -16.80
N SER A 192 -6.75 4.91 -16.77
CA SER A 192 -6.51 3.46 -16.66
C SER A 192 -6.81 2.94 -15.26
N ALA A 193 -6.88 1.60 -15.10
CA ALA A 193 -7.07 1.02 -13.79
C ALA A 193 -6.51 -0.42 -13.71
N VAL A 194 -6.07 -0.82 -12.52
CA VAL A 194 -5.58 -2.16 -12.23
C VAL A 194 -6.10 -2.67 -10.89
N THR A 195 -6.46 -3.95 -10.85
CA THR A 195 -6.79 -4.67 -9.62
C THR A 195 -5.58 -5.46 -9.14
N ILE A 196 -5.25 -5.32 -7.87
CA ILE A 196 -4.12 -6.04 -7.26
C ILE A 196 -4.60 -6.91 -6.10
N ASN A 197 -3.85 -7.98 -5.82
CA ASN A 197 -4.13 -8.89 -4.73
C ASN A 197 -2.89 -9.15 -3.87
N ARG A 198 -2.95 -8.70 -2.63
CA ARG A 198 -2.12 -9.12 -1.50
C ARG A 198 -3.03 -9.39 -0.31
N PHE A 199 -4.12 -10.11 -0.54
CA PHE A 199 -5.14 -10.44 0.47
C PHE A 199 -5.49 -9.23 1.37
N CYS A 200 -5.32 -9.38 2.68
CA CYS A 200 -5.69 -8.37 3.69
C CYS A 200 -5.02 -7.01 3.49
N SER A 201 -3.83 -6.95 2.89
CA SER A 201 -3.08 -5.69 2.71
C SER A 201 -3.26 -5.07 1.33
N SER A 202 -4.11 -5.61 0.46
CA SER A 202 -4.24 -5.14 -0.92
C SER A 202 -4.50 -3.63 -1.01
N GLY A 203 -5.36 -3.08 -0.15
CA GLY A 203 -5.64 -1.65 -0.13
C GLY A 203 -4.45 -0.78 0.29
N LEU A 204 -3.65 -1.23 1.27
CA LEU A 204 -2.42 -0.55 1.68
C LEU A 204 -1.35 -0.67 0.60
N GLN A 205 -1.22 -1.84 -0.03
CA GLN A 205 -0.32 -2.07 -1.16
C GLN A 205 -0.69 -1.18 -2.35
N ALA A 206 -1.98 -0.97 -2.62
CA ALA A 206 -2.44 -0.09 -3.69
C ALA A 206 -1.97 1.35 -3.46
N ILE A 207 -2.09 1.86 -2.22
CA ILE A 207 -1.59 3.19 -1.84
C ILE A 207 -0.07 3.26 -2.00
N ALA A 208 0.66 2.24 -1.55
CA ALA A 208 2.12 2.19 -1.70
C ALA A 208 2.56 2.19 -3.17
N MET A 209 1.93 1.36 -4.03
CA MET A 209 2.26 1.32 -5.46
C MET A 209 1.96 2.65 -6.17
N ALA A 210 0.87 3.32 -5.82
CA ALA A 210 0.55 4.65 -6.34
C ALA A 210 1.61 5.67 -5.90
N ALA A 211 1.95 5.68 -4.62
CA ALA A 211 2.98 6.58 -4.07
C ALA A 211 4.35 6.33 -4.72
N GLU A 212 4.80 5.09 -4.79
CA GLU A 212 6.09 4.72 -5.39
C GLU A 212 6.17 5.08 -6.88
N ARG A 213 5.06 4.95 -7.64
CA ARG A 213 4.99 5.37 -9.04
C ARG A 213 5.14 6.89 -9.18
N ILE A 214 4.52 7.67 -8.29
CA ILE A 214 4.65 9.13 -8.26
C ILE A 214 6.06 9.54 -7.84
N MET A 215 6.64 8.89 -6.80
CA MET A 215 8.02 9.13 -6.35
C MET A 215 9.03 8.90 -7.48
N ALA A 216 8.79 7.90 -8.33
CA ALA A 216 9.62 7.59 -9.49
C ALA A 216 9.37 8.50 -10.70
N GLY A 217 8.46 9.48 -10.61
CA GLY A 217 8.10 10.39 -11.71
C GLY A 217 7.27 9.76 -12.81
N GLY A 218 6.65 8.60 -12.54
CA GLY A 218 5.80 7.87 -13.49
C GLY A 218 4.33 8.30 -13.49
N ALA A 219 3.93 9.15 -12.55
CA ALA A 219 2.60 9.75 -12.45
C ALA A 219 2.63 11.01 -11.56
N GLU A 220 1.60 11.86 -11.67
CA GLU A 220 1.37 13.03 -10.82
C GLU A 220 0.22 12.80 -9.83
N VAL A 221 -0.88 12.19 -10.29
CA VAL A 221 -2.10 12.00 -9.52
C VAL A 221 -2.64 10.59 -9.76
N MET A 222 -2.92 9.87 -8.68
CA MET A 222 -3.49 8.53 -8.73
C MET A 222 -4.61 8.35 -7.70
N VAL A 223 -5.54 7.45 -7.98
CA VAL A 223 -6.49 6.94 -7.01
C VAL A 223 -6.04 5.55 -6.57
N ALA A 224 -5.96 5.32 -5.26
CA ALA A 224 -5.62 4.04 -4.70
C ALA A 224 -6.62 3.63 -3.61
N GLY A 225 -6.88 2.35 -3.47
CA GLY A 225 -7.84 1.91 -2.46
C GLY A 225 -8.09 0.42 -2.49
N GLY A 226 -9.30 0.01 -2.14
CA GLY A 226 -9.69 -1.38 -2.22
C GLY A 226 -11.16 -1.60 -1.94
N THR A 227 -11.65 -2.75 -2.36
CA THR A 227 -13.04 -3.19 -2.16
C THR A 227 -13.08 -4.68 -1.87
N GLU A 228 -14.06 -5.08 -1.10
CA GLU A 228 -14.36 -6.49 -0.85
C GLU A 228 -15.83 -6.66 -0.48
N SER A 229 -16.48 -7.66 -1.06
CA SER A 229 -17.75 -8.18 -0.58
C SER A 229 -17.61 -9.65 -0.23
N MET A 230 -17.44 -9.91 1.06
CA MET A 230 -17.41 -11.30 1.56
C MET A 230 -18.82 -11.90 1.64
N SER A 231 -19.86 -11.09 1.39
CA SER A 231 -21.24 -11.57 1.21
C SER A 231 -21.45 -12.24 -0.15
N MET A 232 -20.85 -11.70 -1.20
CA MET A 232 -21.05 -12.18 -2.58
C MET A 232 -19.99 -13.20 -2.98
N ILE A 233 -18.73 -12.96 -2.59
CA ILE A 233 -17.63 -13.85 -2.93
C ILE A 233 -17.07 -14.47 -1.64
N PRO A 234 -17.13 -15.80 -1.51
CA PRO A 234 -16.62 -16.48 -0.32
C PRO A 234 -15.11 -16.36 -0.20
N MET A 235 -14.60 -16.43 1.04
CA MET A 235 -13.16 -16.50 1.28
C MET A 235 -12.60 -17.78 0.66
N GLY A 236 -11.60 -17.62 -0.23
CA GLY A 236 -11.06 -18.70 -1.07
C GLY A 236 -11.58 -18.70 -2.50
N GLY A 237 -12.57 -17.83 -2.82
CA GLY A 237 -13.19 -17.74 -4.14
C GLY A 237 -14.31 -18.77 -4.36
N ASN A 238 -14.97 -18.66 -5.49
CA ASN A 238 -16.05 -19.59 -5.89
C ASN A 238 -15.51 -20.94 -6.38
N LYS A 239 -14.28 -20.94 -6.93
CA LYS A 239 -13.63 -22.15 -7.41
C LYS A 239 -12.32 -22.38 -6.65
N ILE A 240 -12.38 -23.18 -5.60
CA ILE A 240 -11.19 -23.60 -4.85
C ILE A 240 -10.41 -24.61 -5.69
N SER A 241 -9.16 -24.29 -6.04
CA SER A 241 -8.29 -25.12 -6.85
C SER A 241 -6.83 -25.04 -6.36
N PRO A 242 -6.51 -25.71 -5.24
CA PRO A 242 -5.16 -25.70 -4.68
C PRO A 242 -4.19 -26.43 -5.60
N ASN A 243 -2.91 -26.03 -5.56
CA ASN A 243 -1.86 -26.71 -6.31
C ASN A 243 -1.62 -28.12 -5.74
N PRO A 244 -1.73 -29.20 -6.55
CA PRO A 244 -1.60 -30.57 -6.07
C PRO A 244 -0.24 -30.84 -5.39
N TRP A 245 0.85 -30.30 -5.94
CA TRP A 245 2.18 -30.48 -5.36
C TRP A 245 2.28 -29.88 -3.95
N LEU A 246 1.71 -28.68 -3.73
CA LEU A 246 1.69 -28.06 -2.40
C LEU A 246 0.78 -28.83 -1.45
N VAL A 247 -0.33 -29.39 -1.92
CA VAL A 247 -1.19 -30.25 -1.07
C VAL A 247 -0.42 -31.46 -0.56
N ASP A 248 0.42 -32.06 -1.41
CA ASP A 248 1.18 -33.26 -1.06
C ASP A 248 2.44 -32.96 -0.22
N HIS A 249 3.12 -31.83 -0.48
CA HIS A 249 4.44 -31.55 0.08
C HIS A 249 4.47 -30.43 1.12
N TYR A 250 3.52 -29.50 1.07
CA TYR A 250 3.39 -28.39 2.01
C TYR A 250 1.92 -27.98 2.23
N PRO A 251 1.09 -28.89 2.78
CA PRO A 251 -0.35 -28.64 2.97
C PRO A 251 -0.66 -27.44 3.86
N ASP A 252 0.25 -27.09 4.77
CA ASP A 252 0.11 -25.93 5.65
C ASP A 252 0.01 -24.60 4.89
N ALA A 253 0.41 -24.54 3.60
CA ALA A 253 0.21 -23.38 2.74
C ALA A 253 -1.27 -23.04 2.53
N TYR A 254 -2.16 -24.02 2.69
CA TYR A 254 -3.62 -23.88 2.56
C TYR A 254 -4.37 -23.97 3.89
N LEU A 255 -3.65 -23.88 5.01
CA LEU A 255 -4.27 -23.92 6.32
C LEU A 255 -5.27 -22.76 6.50
N SER A 256 -6.44 -23.06 7.06
CA SER A 256 -7.45 -22.03 7.29
C SER A 256 -6.93 -20.98 8.29
N MET A 257 -7.33 -19.74 8.10
CA MET A 257 -6.84 -18.61 8.92
C MET A 257 -7.07 -18.80 10.42
N GLY A 258 -8.21 -19.38 10.79
CA GLY A 258 -8.49 -19.66 12.21
C GLY A 258 -7.55 -20.71 12.82
N LEU A 259 -7.16 -21.73 12.06
CA LEU A 259 -6.16 -22.71 12.51
C LEU A 259 -4.76 -22.09 12.64
N THR A 260 -4.41 -21.13 11.77
CA THR A 260 -3.14 -20.39 11.95
C THR A 260 -3.17 -19.54 13.22
N ALA A 261 -4.32 -18.95 13.56
CA ALA A 261 -4.48 -18.21 14.82
C ALA A 261 -4.34 -19.12 16.05
N GLU A 262 -4.87 -20.36 16.00
CA GLU A 262 -4.70 -21.36 17.06
C GLU A 262 -3.22 -21.75 17.23
N ARG A 263 -2.47 -21.94 16.14
CA ARG A 263 -1.02 -22.21 16.19
C ARG A 263 -0.25 -21.06 16.84
N VAL A 264 -0.57 -19.82 16.48
CA VAL A 264 0.03 -18.62 17.09
C VAL A 264 -0.33 -18.55 18.57
N ALA A 265 -1.59 -18.76 18.94
CA ALA A 265 -2.01 -18.78 20.35
C ALA A 265 -1.25 -19.81 21.18
N ALA A 266 -1.14 -21.03 20.67
CA ALA A 266 -0.41 -22.11 21.34
C ALA A 266 1.08 -21.79 21.50
N ARG A 267 1.73 -21.23 20.47
CA ARG A 267 3.14 -20.88 20.50
C ARG A 267 3.48 -19.79 21.52
N PHE A 268 2.62 -18.78 21.64
CA PHE A 268 2.85 -17.60 22.51
C PHE A 268 2.11 -17.71 23.86
N GLY A 269 1.44 -18.83 24.12
CA GLY A 269 0.70 -19.01 25.38
C GLY A 269 -0.47 -18.04 25.55
N ILE A 270 -1.06 -17.56 24.44
CA ILE A 270 -2.21 -16.64 24.47
C ILE A 270 -3.44 -17.41 24.93
N THR A 271 -4.04 -16.97 26.03
CA THR A 271 -5.21 -17.65 26.60
C THR A 271 -6.52 -17.17 25.98
N ARG A 272 -7.57 -17.93 26.19
CA ARG A 272 -8.95 -17.59 25.78
C ARG A 272 -9.40 -16.30 26.45
N GLU A 273 -9.14 -16.13 27.73
CA GLU A 273 -9.52 -14.96 28.53
C GLU A 273 -8.84 -13.70 28.01
N ALA A 274 -7.55 -13.80 27.64
CA ALA A 274 -6.82 -12.68 27.04
C ALA A 274 -7.43 -12.27 25.71
N CYS A 275 -7.81 -13.24 24.85
CA CYS A 275 -8.47 -12.99 23.57
C CYS A 275 -9.83 -12.32 23.77
N ASP A 276 -10.64 -12.80 24.70
CA ASP A 276 -11.97 -12.26 24.98
C ASP A 276 -11.89 -10.83 25.58
N ALA A 277 -10.95 -10.59 26.49
CA ALA A 277 -10.72 -9.26 27.05
C ALA A 277 -10.25 -8.25 25.99
N PHE A 278 -9.37 -8.67 25.08
CA PHE A 278 -8.94 -7.84 23.95
C PHE A 278 -10.12 -7.48 23.05
N SER A 279 -10.96 -8.46 22.74
CA SER A 279 -12.13 -8.29 21.89
C SER A 279 -13.18 -7.36 22.49
N LEU A 280 -13.45 -7.51 23.78
CA LEU A 280 -14.35 -6.61 24.50
C LEU A 280 -13.85 -5.15 24.42
N ARG A 281 -12.55 -4.93 24.63
CA ARG A 281 -11.95 -3.58 24.50
C ARG A 281 -12.09 -3.03 23.07
N SER A 282 -11.92 -3.86 22.03
CA SER A 282 -12.11 -3.45 20.64
C SER A 282 -13.54 -2.94 20.41
N HIS A 283 -14.57 -3.65 20.88
CA HIS A 283 -15.95 -3.22 20.80
C HIS A 283 -16.22 -1.94 21.59
N GLN A 284 -15.74 -1.83 22.81
CA GLN A 284 -15.91 -0.64 23.66
C GLN A 284 -15.28 0.60 23.01
N LYS A 285 -14.05 0.50 22.51
CA LYS A 285 -13.35 1.58 21.79
C LYS A 285 -14.13 2.00 20.53
N ALA A 286 -14.62 1.04 19.74
CA ALA A 286 -15.37 1.31 18.51
C ALA A 286 -16.70 2.02 18.80
N LEU A 287 -17.45 1.58 19.78
CA LEU A 287 -18.71 2.21 20.19
C LEU A 287 -18.49 3.65 20.71
N ALA A 288 -17.46 3.85 21.53
CA ALA A 288 -17.09 5.18 22.01
C ALA A 288 -16.67 6.11 20.86
N ALA A 289 -15.91 5.60 19.90
CA ALA A 289 -15.49 6.34 18.73
C ALA A 289 -16.67 6.75 17.82
N ILE A 290 -17.63 5.84 17.60
CA ILE A 290 -18.87 6.11 16.86
C ILE A 290 -19.69 7.18 17.59
N ALA A 291 -19.91 7.02 18.88
CA ALA A 291 -20.67 7.99 19.69
C ALA A 291 -20.02 9.38 19.70
N ALA A 292 -18.70 9.45 19.60
CA ALA A 292 -17.94 10.70 19.51
C ALA A 292 -17.80 11.26 18.07
N GLY A 293 -18.41 10.64 17.06
CA GLY A 293 -18.34 11.08 15.65
C GLY A 293 -16.96 10.97 15.02
N LYS A 294 -16.06 10.13 15.57
CA LYS A 294 -14.66 10.08 15.12
C LYS A 294 -14.49 9.54 13.70
N PHE A 295 -15.47 8.83 13.17
CA PHE A 295 -15.45 8.26 11.83
C PHE A 295 -16.18 9.11 10.78
N ASP A 296 -16.83 10.22 11.19
CA ASP A 296 -17.68 11.01 10.28
C ASP A 296 -16.89 11.63 9.12
N GLU A 297 -15.66 12.12 9.40
CA GLU A 297 -14.82 12.73 8.37
C GLU A 297 -14.27 11.72 7.34
N GLU A 298 -14.11 10.45 7.71
CA GLU A 298 -13.59 9.44 6.80
C GLU A 298 -14.67 8.64 6.08
N THR A 299 -15.93 8.70 6.57
CA THR A 299 -17.01 7.88 6.06
C THR A 299 -17.77 8.56 4.93
N VAL A 300 -18.03 7.81 3.86
CA VAL A 300 -18.91 8.20 2.76
C VAL A 300 -20.19 7.37 2.86
N ALA A 301 -21.33 8.06 2.95
CA ALA A 301 -22.61 7.39 3.02
C ALA A 301 -22.92 6.61 1.74
N VAL A 302 -23.45 5.40 1.88
CA VAL A 302 -23.85 4.55 0.76
C VAL A 302 -25.35 4.63 0.55
N PRO A 303 -25.83 5.26 -0.53
CA PRO A 303 -27.24 5.23 -0.91
C PRO A 303 -27.59 3.84 -1.45
N MET A 304 -28.67 3.26 -0.97
CA MET A 304 -29.11 1.91 -1.32
C MET A 304 -30.59 1.86 -1.58
N SER A 305 -30.99 0.99 -2.48
CA SER A 305 -32.41 0.71 -2.69
C SER A 305 -32.65 -0.79 -2.75
N PHE A 306 -33.66 -1.26 -2.05
CA PHE A 306 -34.10 -2.65 -2.13
C PHE A 306 -35.57 -2.75 -2.37
N THR A 307 -35.96 -3.84 -2.99
CA THR A 307 -37.35 -4.18 -3.20
C THR A 307 -37.74 -5.27 -2.21
N THR A 308 -38.66 -4.98 -1.33
CA THR A 308 -39.20 -5.98 -0.38
C THR A 308 -40.54 -6.47 -0.88
N PRO A 309 -40.83 -7.78 -0.73
CA PRO A 309 -42.17 -8.30 -0.98
C PRO A 309 -43.18 -7.61 -0.07
N ASN A 310 -44.28 -7.11 -0.64
CA ASN A 310 -45.38 -6.52 0.10
C ASN A 310 -46.68 -6.90 -0.56
N GLY A 311 -47.18 -8.10 -0.26
CA GLY A 311 -48.34 -8.69 -0.94
C GLY A 311 -48.14 -8.81 -2.44
N ALA A 312 -49.13 -8.38 -3.22
CA ALA A 312 -49.07 -8.44 -4.70
C ALA A 312 -48.23 -7.36 -5.36
N LYS A 313 -47.77 -6.34 -4.61
CA LYS A 313 -46.96 -5.24 -5.16
C LYS A 313 -45.64 -5.11 -4.35
N PRO A 314 -44.48 -5.26 -5.00
CA PRO A 314 -43.19 -5.05 -4.35
C PRO A 314 -43.05 -3.59 -3.90
N LYS A 315 -42.53 -3.37 -2.68
CA LYS A 315 -42.24 -2.05 -2.14
C LYS A 315 -40.76 -1.74 -2.28
N LYS A 316 -40.43 -0.69 -3.01
CA LYS A 316 -39.08 -0.12 -3.05
C LYS A 316 -38.83 0.65 -1.77
N GLN A 317 -37.72 0.34 -1.09
CA GLN A 317 -37.21 1.09 0.07
C GLN A 317 -35.86 1.69 -0.27
N GLU A 318 -35.68 2.96 0.02
CA GLU A 318 -34.42 3.66 -0.11
C GLU A 318 -33.88 3.94 1.29
N ILE A 319 -32.64 3.58 1.53
CA ILE A 319 -31.93 3.87 2.76
C ILE A 319 -30.56 4.46 2.45
N THR A 320 -30.02 5.19 3.42
CA THR A 320 -28.65 5.66 3.36
C THR A 320 -27.88 5.03 4.52
N PHE A 321 -26.94 4.15 4.19
CA PHE A 321 -26.09 3.50 5.18
C PHE A 321 -24.89 4.40 5.52
N LYS A 322 -24.72 4.77 6.80
CA LYS A 322 -23.76 5.81 7.24
C LYS A 322 -22.82 5.37 8.35
N VAL A 323 -23.16 4.33 9.10
CA VAL A 323 -22.46 3.95 10.33
C VAL A 323 -22.08 2.47 10.26
N ASP A 324 -20.88 2.13 10.72
CA ASP A 324 -20.41 0.76 10.84
C ASP A 324 -21.37 -0.05 11.73
N GLU A 325 -21.87 -1.16 11.24
CA GLU A 325 -22.86 -1.98 11.95
C GLU A 325 -22.25 -3.18 12.72
N GLY A 326 -20.91 -3.29 12.68
CA GLY A 326 -20.19 -4.39 13.33
C GLY A 326 -20.15 -4.32 14.85
N PRO A 327 -19.90 -3.14 15.47
CA PRO A 327 -19.75 -3.01 16.92
C PRO A 327 -21.00 -3.42 17.71
N ARG A 328 -20.78 -4.15 18.81
CA ARG A 328 -21.86 -4.77 19.61
C ARG A 328 -21.89 -4.17 21.02
N ALA A 329 -22.95 -3.43 21.31
CA ALA A 329 -23.16 -2.84 22.63
C ALA A 329 -23.54 -3.90 23.71
N ASP A 330 -24.04 -5.05 23.31
CA ASP A 330 -24.44 -6.17 24.14
C ASP A 330 -23.28 -7.14 24.46
N THR A 331 -22.05 -6.84 24.04
CA THR A 331 -20.87 -7.70 24.29
C THR A 331 -20.37 -7.53 25.73
N SER A 332 -20.13 -8.67 26.40
CA SER A 332 -19.56 -8.75 27.73
C SER A 332 -18.57 -9.92 27.82
N LEU A 333 -17.73 -9.98 28.87
CA LEU A 333 -16.85 -11.13 29.09
C LEU A 333 -17.63 -12.43 29.23
N ASP A 334 -18.77 -12.41 29.94
CA ASP A 334 -19.62 -13.59 30.10
C ASP A 334 -20.21 -14.05 28.75
N ALA A 335 -20.66 -13.11 27.91
CA ALA A 335 -21.16 -13.42 26.57
C ALA A 335 -20.08 -14.00 25.66
N LEU A 336 -18.85 -13.47 25.73
CA LEU A 336 -17.72 -13.96 24.96
C LEU A 336 -17.25 -15.34 25.45
N SER A 337 -17.13 -15.55 26.76
CA SER A 337 -16.70 -16.81 27.37
C SER A 337 -17.65 -17.98 27.07
N ALA A 338 -18.93 -17.70 26.91
CA ALA A 338 -19.96 -18.70 26.55
C ALA A 338 -19.84 -19.21 25.10
N LEU A 339 -19.08 -18.51 24.23
CA LEU A 339 -18.92 -18.92 22.83
C LEU A 339 -18.03 -20.16 22.71
N LYS A 340 -18.43 -21.09 21.84
CA LYS A 340 -17.63 -22.27 21.53
C LYS A 340 -16.43 -21.90 20.65
N ALA A 341 -15.31 -22.61 20.84
CA ALA A 341 -14.18 -22.54 19.93
C ALA A 341 -14.62 -22.89 18.49
N ALA A 342 -14.18 -22.10 17.52
CA ALA A 342 -14.70 -22.18 16.15
C ALA A 342 -13.85 -23.05 15.22
N PHE A 343 -12.56 -23.21 15.49
CA PHE A 343 -11.60 -23.84 14.57
C PHE A 343 -10.95 -25.10 15.11
N HIS A 344 -10.82 -25.20 16.42
CA HIS A 344 -10.24 -26.37 17.09
C HIS A 344 -11.01 -26.67 18.38
N VAL A 345 -11.31 -27.94 18.66
CA VAL A 345 -12.17 -28.34 19.80
C VAL A 345 -11.71 -27.78 21.15
N ARG A 346 -10.41 -27.70 21.35
CA ARG A 346 -9.78 -27.14 22.57
C ARG A 346 -9.09 -25.82 22.26
N GLY A 347 -9.54 -25.09 21.23
CA GLY A 347 -8.95 -23.83 20.80
C GLY A 347 -9.41 -22.64 21.62
N VAL A 348 -8.73 -21.53 21.44
CA VAL A 348 -9.04 -20.25 22.08
C VAL A 348 -9.79 -19.29 21.15
N THR A 349 -9.77 -19.57 19.84
CA THR A 349 -10.35 -18.70 18.82
C THR A 349 -11.83 -19.00 18.64
N THR A 350 -12.67 -17.95 18.77
CA THR A 350 -14.11 -18.01 18.66
C THR A 350 -14.64 -17.00 17.63
N ALA A 351 -15.92 -17.05 17.32
CA ALA A 351 -16.56 -16.01 16.53
C ALA A 351 -16.53 -14.62 17.19
N GLY A 352 -16.39 -14.56 18.52
CA GLY A 352 -16.39 -13.29 19.27
C GLY A 352 -15.00 -12.66 19.39
N ASN A 353 -13.93 -13.41 19.15
CA ASN A 353 -12.55 -12.92 19.20
C ASN A 353 -11.80 -13.04 17.85
N SER A 354 -12.58 -13.12 16.79
CA SER A 354 -12.14 -13.07 15.38
C SER A 354 -12.75 -11.85 14.69
N SER A 355 -12.09 -11.32 13.67
CA SER A 355 -12.64 -10.26 12.84
C SER A 355 -13.91 -10.72 12.13
N GLN A 356 -14.86 -9.80 11.96
CA GLN A 356 -16.09 -10.10 11.25
C GLN A 356 -15.85 -10.16 9.74
N MET A 357 -16.39 -11.17 9.08
CA MET A 357 -16.53 -11.16 7.61
C MET A 357 -17.39 -9.96 7.21
N SER A 358 -16.96 -9.18 6.24
CA SER A 358 -17.47 -7.84 6.03
C SER A 358 -17.47 -7.43 4.56
N ASP A 359 -18.32 -6.45 4.27
CA ASP A 359 -18.44 -5.78 2.98
C ASP A 359 -18.04 -4.31 3.12
N GLY A 360 -17.26 -3.77 2.20
CA GLY A 360 -16.87 -2.36 2.22
C GLY A 360 -15.84 -1.98 1.15
N ALA A 361 -15.67 -0.68 0.97
CA ALA A 361 -14.68 -0.11 0.07
C ALA A 361 -14.04 1.16 0.67
N ALA A 362 -12.83 1.47 0.20
CA ALA A 362 -12.10 2.68 0.56
C ALA A 362 -11.32 3.22 -0.64
N ALA A 363 -11.14 4.53 -0.70
CA ALA A 363 -10.38 5.19 -1.74
C ALA A 363 -9.56 6.36 -1.17
N THR A 364 -8.37 6.54 -1.71
CA THR A 364 -7.40 7.57 -1.35
C THR A 364 -6.90 8.24 -2.62
N ILE A 365 -6.87 9.57 -2.64
CA ILE A 365 -6.20 10.32 -3.71
C ILE A 365 -4.78 10.60 -3.28
N VAL A 366 -3.84 10.12 -4.08
CA VAL A 366 -2.40 10.23 -3.88
C VAL A 366 -1.84 11.10 -5.00
N MET A 367 -1.03 12.10 -4.66
CA MET A 367 -0.40 12.99 -5.64
C MET A 367 0.97 13.47 -5.21
N SER A 368 1.72 14.05 -6.15
CA SER A 368 2.96 14.73 -5.80
C SER A 368 2.67 15.96 -4.93
N ALA A 369 3.58 16.27 -4.01
CA ALA A 369 3.44 17.47 -3.16
C ALA A 369 3.39 18.76 -4.00
N GLU A 370 4.18 18.81 -5.10
CA GLU A 370 4.18 19.91 -6.04
C GLU A 370 2.81 20.11 -6.70
N ARG A 371 2.14 18.99 -7.09
CA ARG A 371 0.82 19.09 -7.70
C ARG A 371 -0.24 19.52 -6.70
N ALA A 372 -0.20 18.99 -5.48
CA ALA A 372 -1.09 19.43 -4.40
C ALA A 372 -0.97 20.93 -4.14
N LEU A 373 0.27 21.43 -4.06
CA LEU A 373 0.55 22.87 -3.89
C LEU A 373 0.03 23.70 -5.07
N ALA A 374 0.26 23.26 -6.31
CA ALA A 374 -0.18 23.95 -7.52
C ALA A 374 -1.72 24.04 -7.62
N LEU A 375 -2.44 23.04 -7.11
CA LEU A 375 -3.90 23.03 -7.05
C LEU A 375 -4.47 23.75 -5.81
N GLY A 376 -3.62 24.17 -4.87
CA GLY A 376 -4.05 24.76 -3.61
C GLY A 376 -4.77 23.75 -2.70
N ILE A 377 -4.46 22.46 -2.81
CA ILE A 377 -5.04 21.39 -2.00
C ILE A 377 -4.15 21.13 -0.79
N ALA A 378 -4.72 21.28 0.41
CA ALA A 378 -4.02 20.97 1.65
C ALA A 378 -3.86 19.46 1.80
N PRO A 379 -2.63 18.93 1.96
CA PRO A 379 -2.42 17.50 2.15
C PRO A 379 -2.89 17.06 3.55
N LEU A 380 -3.39 15.82 3.64
CA LEU A 380 -3.77 15.19 4.90
C LEU A 380 -2.55 14.55 5.58
N ALA A 381 -1.72 13.89 4.81
CA ALA A 381 -0.54 13.19 5.29
C ALA A 381 0.48 13.00 4.15
N ARG A 382 1.74 12.81 4.52
CA ARG A 382 2.81 12.35 3.63
C ARG A 382 2.93 10.83 3.70
N TYR A 383 3.09 10.20 2.54
CA TYR A 383 3.55 8.81 2.47
C TYR A 383 5.03 8.75 2.82
N VAL A 384 5.40 7.89 3.77
CA VAL A 384 6.79 7.76 4.24
C VAL A 384 7.43 6.48 3.73
N SER A 385 6.84 5.33 4.01
CA SER A 385 7.40 4.04 3.61
C SER A 385 6.35 2.94 3.61
N PHE A 386 6.65 1.85 2.90
CA PHE A 386 5.90 0.60 2.94
C PHE A 386 6.86 -0.57 2.81
N ALA A 387 6.61 -1.64 3.56
CA ALA A 387 7.35 -2.87 3.44
C ALA A 387 6.47 -4.10 3.62
N THR A 388 6.89 -5.19 2.98
CA THR A 388 6.30 -6.50 3.17
C THR A 388 7.35 -7.51 3.64
N ALA A 389 6.88 -8.57 4.29
CA ALA A 389 7.72 -9.68 4.69
C ALA A 389 6.98 -11.00 4.45
N GLY A 390 7.69 -11.98 3.92
CA GLY A 390 7.22 -13.36 3.90
C GLY A 390 7.54 -14.05 5.22
N TYR A 391 6.67 -14.97 5.61
CA TYR A 391 6.83 -15.83 6.78
C TYR A 391 6.13 -17.17 6.54
N LYS A 392 6.12 -18.04 7.54
CA LYS A 392 5.47 -19.35 7.48
C LYS A 392 3.95 -19.19 7.29
N PRO A 393 3.34 -19.83 6.28
CA PRO A 393 1.89 -19.78 6.06
C PRO A 393 1.07 -20.21 7.29
N GLU A 394 1.52 -21.25 7.98
CA GLU A 394 0.85 -21.82 9.16
C GLU A 394 0.88 -20.91 10.41
N GLU A 395 1.71 -19.89 10.41
CA GLU A 395 1.82 -18.88 11.45
C GLU A 395 1.67 -17.46 10.86
N MET A 396 0.88 -17.29 9.80
CA MET A 396 0.76 -16.04 9.03
C MET A 396 0.44 -14.82 9.92
N GLY A 397 -0.19 -15.04 11.08
CA GLY A 397 -0.52 -13.99 12.05
C GLY A 397 0.69 -13.18 12.51
N LEU A 398 1.89 -13.75 12.48
CA LEU A 398 3.15 -13.09 12.87
C LEU A 398 3.78 -12.24 11.76
N GLY A 399 3.21 -12.20 10.57
CA GLY A 399 3.75 -11.41 9.44
C GLY A 399 4.14 -9.97 9.79
N PRO A 400 3.35 -9.21 10.58
CA PRO A 400 3.68 -7.85 11.01
C PRO A 400 5.02 -7.74 11.75
N VAL A 401 5.37 -8.73 12.59
CA VAL A 401 6.63 -8.75 13.35
C VAL A 401 7.86 -8.59 12.44
N PHE A 402 7.75 -9.11 11.21
CA PHE A 402 8.82 -9.07 10.20
C PHE A 402 8.69 -7.89 9.23
N ALA A 403 7.48 -7.36 9.04
CA ALA A 403 7.24 -6.22 8.14
C ALA A 403 7.53 -4.87 8.82
N ILE A 404 7.15 -4.71 10.10
CA ILE A 404 7.34 -3.47 10.88
C ILE A 404 8.79 -3.00 10.86
N PRO A 405 9.81 -3.81 11.26
CA PRO A 405 11.19 -3.33 11.28
C PRO A 405 11.73 -2.95 9.90
N LYS A 406 11.22 -3.60 8.82
CA LYS A 406 11.59 -3.22 7.45
C LYS A 406 11.02 -1.85 7.07
N ALA A 407 9.75 -1.58 7.40
CA ALA A 407 9.13 -0.29 7.12
C ALA A 407 9.80 0.84 7.93
N LEU A 408 10.11 0.61 9.20
CA LEU A 408 10.85 1.53 10.06
C LEU A 408 12.25 1.83 9.51
N LYS A 409 12.98 0.79 9.09
CA LYS A 409 14.31 0.96 8.47
C LYS A 409 14.24 1.83 7.21
N LEU A 410 13.26 1.61 6.33
CA LEU A 410 13.07 2.42 5.11
C LEU A 410 12.73 3.89 5.44
N ALA A 411 11.99 4.11 6.52
CA ALA A 411 11.62 5.43 7.01
C ALA A 411 12.75 6.15 7.76
N GLY A 412 13.80 5.43 8.20
CA GLY A 412 14.81 5.97 9.12
C GLY A 412 14.27 6.24 10.52
N LEU A 413 13.21 5.51 10.93
CA LEU A 413 12.51 5.70 12.20
C LEU A 413 12.69 4.51 13.14
N GLN A 414 12.42 4.75 14.43
CA GLN A 414 12.29 3.74 15.47
C GLN A 414 10.81 3.49 15.79
N LEU A 415 10.49 2.36 16.40
CA LEU A 415 9.11 2.05 16.81
C LEU A 415 8.58 3.07 17.84
N SER A 416 9.45 3.65 18.66
CA SER A 416 9.12 4.72 19.62
C SER A 416 8.61 5.99 18.96
N ASP A 417 8.99 6.26 17.71
CA ASP A 417 8.58 7.44 16.95
C ASP A 417 7.15 7.33 16.41
N ILE A 418 6.57 6.13 16.44
CA ILE A 418 5.22 5.88 15.95
C ILE A 418 4.20 6.16 17.05
N ASP A 419 3.37 7.17 16.85
CA ASP A 419 2.38 7.63 17.84
C ASP A 419 1.09 6.81 17.83
N VAL A 420 0.65 6.37 16.63
CA VAL A 420 -0.59 5.62 16.43
C VAL A 420 -0.33 4.42 15.53
N ILE A 421 -0.80 3.25 15.94
CA ILE A 421 -0.68 2.01 15.17
C ILE A 421 -2.06 1.43 14.93
N GLU A 422 -2.48 1.37 13.67
CA GLU A 422 -3.63 0.60 13.22
C GLU A 422 -3.15 -0.80 12.84
N LEU A 423 -3.22 -1.71 13.81
CA LEU A 423 -2.93 -3.14 13.64
C LEU A 423 -4.24 -3.87 13.31
N ASN A 424 -4.33 -4.48 12.14
CA ASN A 424 -5.50 -5.27 11.78
C ASN A 424 -5.71 -6.44 12.75
N GLU A 425 -6.84 -6.46 13.42
CA GLU A 425 -7.25 -7.51 14.36
C GLU A 425 -7.93 -8.67 13.58
N ALA A 426 -7.17 -9.40 12.77
CA ALA A 426 -7.74 -10.57 12.08
C ALA A 426 -8.26 -11.59 13.11
N PHE A 427 -7.49 -11.79 14.17
CA PHE A 427 -7.83 -12.58 15.38
C PHE A 427 -7.20 -11.91 16.62
N ALA A 428 -7.88 -11.97 17.75
CA ALA A 428 -7.34 -11.44 19.00
C ALA A 428 -5.99 -12.11 19.37
N ALA A 429 -5.90 -13.44 19.22
CA ALA A 429 -4.68 -14.19 19.46
C ALA A 429 -3.50 -13.69 18.61
N GLN A 430 -3.76 -13.44 17.33
CA GLN A 430 -2.74 -12.91 16.41
C GLN A 430 -2.31 -11.49 16.81
N ALA A 431 -3.26 -10.60 17.11
CA ALA A 431 -2.96 -9.22 17.48
C ALA A 431 -2.14 -9.13 18.77
N LEU A 432 -2.52 -9.93 19.81
CA LEU A 432 -1.80 -10.02 21.07
C LEU A 432 -0.37 -10.53 20.87
N ALA A 433 -0.17 -11.58 20.06
CA ALA A 433 1.15 -12.12 19.77
C ALA A 433 2.05 -11.10 19.04
N VAL A 434 1.50 -10.33 18.08
CA VAL A 434 2.23 -9.27 17.38
C VAL A 434 2.62 -8.14 18.34
N ILE A 435 1.70 -7.69 19.19
CA ILE A 435 1.96 -6.64 20.19
C ILE A 435 3.09 -7.07 21.12
N GLN A 436 3.03 -8.32 21.63
CA GLN A 436 4.02 -8.88 22.53
C GLN A 436 5.39 -9.01 21.83
N GLU A 437 5.44 -9.64 20.65
CA GLU A 437 6.69 -10.00 19.99
C GLU A 437 7.40 -8.79 19.38
N ALA A 438 6.64 -7.83 18.83
CA ALA A 438 7.19 -6.60 18.27
C ALA A 438 7.47 -5.51 19.34
N GLY A 439 7.12 -5.76 20.61
CA GLY A 439 7.33 -4.80 21.69
C GLY A 439 6.50 -3.52 21.54
N ILE A 440 5.29 -3.63 20.99
CA ILE A 440 4.41 -2.49 20.76
C ILE A 440 3.71 -2.10 22.06
N ASP A 441 3.65 -0.81 22.36
CA ASP A 441 2.80 -0.29 23.44
C ASP A 441 1.31 -0.48 23.08
N PRO A 442 0.54 -1.29 23.85
CA PRO A 442 -0.87 -1.55 23.57
C PRO A 442 -1.76 -0.30 23.54
N GLU A 443 -1.35 0.78 24.23
CA GLU A 443 -2.13 2.01 24.29
C GLU A 443 -2.03 2.83 22.98
N ARG A 444 -1.02 2.55 22.15
CA ARG A 444 -0.88 3.14 20.81
C ARG A 444 -1.67 2.37 19.74
N VAL A 445 -2.17 1.16 20.08
CA VAL A 445 -2.83 0.25 19.14
C VAL A 445 -4.33 0.49 19.09
N ASN A 446 -4.85 0.67 17.88
CA ASN A 446 -6.28 0.71 17.58
C ASN A 446 -7.06 1.59 18.58
N PRO A 447 -6.75 2.88 18.67
CA PRO A 447 -7.37 3.75 19.70
C PRO A 447 -8.87 3.87 19.55
N ASN A 448 -9.41 3.62 18.35
CA ASN A 448 -10.84 3.71 18.04
C ASN A 448 -11.49 2.32 17.80
N GLY A 449 -10.88 1.24 18.32
CA GLY A 449 -11.29 -0.13 18.04
C GLY A 449 -10.74 -0.65 16.72
N GLY A 450 -10.73 -1.97 16.55
CA GLY A 450 -10.16 -2.63 15.38
C GLY A 450 -11.14 -3.57 14.68
N ALA A 451 -10.62 -4.47 13.87
CA ALA A 451 -11.40 -5.30 12.96
C ALA A 451 -12.35 -6.30 13.64
N ILE A 452 -12.10 -6.69 14.89
CA ILE A 452 -13.01 -7.54 15.65
C ILE A 452 -14.36 -6.84 15.82
N ALA A 453 -14.33 -5.54 16.09
CA ALA A 453 -15.53 -4.72 16.23
C ALA A 453 -15.99 -4.12 14.88
N LEU A 454 -15.07 -3.48 14.14
CA LEU A 454 -15.37 -2.68 12.95
C LEU A 454 -15.39 -3.48 11.63
N GLY A 455 -15.02 -4.76 11.67
CA GLY A 455 -15.00 -5.62 10.49
C GLY A 455 -13.74 -5.53 9.63
N HIS A 456 -13.57 -6.57 8.79
CA HIS A 456 -12.37 -6.77 7.95
C HIS A 456 -12.75 -7.15 6.51
N PRO A 457 -13.23 -6.19 5.70
CA PRO A 457 -13.40 -6.41 4.26
C PRO A 457 -12.01 -6.47 3.61
N LEU A 458 -11.51 -7.67 3.34
CA LEU A 458 -10.11 -8.02 3.10
C LEU A 458 -9.34 -6.99 2.24
N GLY A 459 -9.67 -6.86 0.96
CA GLY A 459 -8.96 -5.97 0.02
C GLY A 459 -9.12 -4.48 0.33
N CYS A 460 -10.20 -4.11 1.03
CA CYS A 460 -10.46 -2.73 1.45
C CYS A 460 -9.68 -2.33 2.71
N THR A 461 -9.39 -3.29 3.61
CA THR A 461 -8.96 -2.99 4.99
C THR A 461 -7.73 -2.09 5.06
N GLY A 462 -6.72 -2.32 4.23
CA GLY A 462 -5.51 -1.49 4.26
C GLY A 462 -5.77 -0.01 3.98
N ALA A 463 -6.62 0.29 3.01
CA ALA A 463 -7.01 1.67 2.70
C ALA A 463 -7.96 2.26 3.76
N LYS A 464 -8.87 1.44 4.31
CA LYS A 464 -9.72 1.82 5.45
C LYS A 464 -8.88 2.25 6.66
N LEU A 465 -7.91 1.44 7.07
CA LEU A 465 -7.03 1.75 8.20
C LEU A 465 -6.14 2.97 7.92
N THR A 466 -5.77 3.20 6.66
CA THR A 466 -5.05 4.42 6.26
C THR A 466 -5.91 5.67 6.48
N ALA A 467 -7.19 5.63 6.11
CA ALA A 467 -8.11 6.75 6.39
C ALA A 467 -8.24 7.02 7.90
N SER A 468 -8.34 5.96 8.71
CA SER A 468 -8.48 6.06 10.17
C SER A 468 -7.21 6.58 10.84
N VAL A 469 -6.03 6.05 10.50
CA VAL A 469 -4.76 6.49 11.11
C VAL A 469 -4.47 7.96 10.83
N ILE A 470 -4.70 8.43 9.61
CA ILE A 470 -4.49 9.84 9.23
C ILE A 470 -5.39 10.77 10.05
N ARG A 471 -6.67 10.42 10.21
CA ARG A 471 -7.61 11.21 11.01
C ARG A 471 -7.26 11.20 12.49
N GLU A 472 -6.80 10.08 13.03
CA GLU A 472 -6.40 9.99 14.43
C GLU A 472 -5.11 10.78 14.71
N LEU A 473 -4.13 10.75 13.78
CA LEU A 473 -2.94 11.60 13.88
C LEU A 473 -3.29 13.09 13.94
N LYS A 474 -4.19 13.54 13.07
CA LYS A 474 -4.67 14.93 13.08
C LYS A 474 -5.33 15.28 14.40
N ARG A 475 -6.27 14.44 14.92
CA ARG A 475 -6.97 14.68 16.19
C ARG A 475 -6.01 14.78 17.38
N ARG A 476 -4.97 13.96 17.40
CA ARG A 476 -3.96 13.95 18.48
C ARG A 476 -2.85 14.97 18.29
N LYS A 477 -2.76 15.62 17.13
CA LYS A 477 -1.60 16.43 16.71
C LYS A 477 -0.30 15.61 16.80
N ALA A 478 -0.42 14.32 16.50
CA ALA A 478 0.66 13.37 16.53
C ALA A 478 1.35 13.34 15.15
N ARG A 479 2.60 12.87 15.10
CA ARG A 479 3.41 12.98 13.90
C ARG A 479 3.34 11.75 13.00
N TYR A 480 3.67 10.57 13.53
CA TYR A 480 3.77 9.37 12.72
C TYR A 480 2.71 8.33 13.07
N GLY A 481 2.11 7.76 12.04
CA GLY A 481 1.18 6.65 12.14
C GLY A 481 1.60 5.47 11.28
N MET A 482 1.30 4.28 11.76
CA MET A 482 1.57 3.03 11.07
C MET A 482 0.28 2.25 10.85
N VAL A 483 0.12 1.70 9.65
CA VAL A 483 -0.87 0.67 9.33
C VAL A 483 -0.14 -0.63 9.12
N THR A 484 -0.50 -1.68 9.86
CA THR A 484 0.14 -2.98 9.73
C THR A 484 -0.86 -4.13 9.85
N MET A 485 -0.57 -5.24 9.16
CA MET A 485 -1.47 -6.39 9.13
C MET A 485 -0.76 -7.68 8.75
N CYS A 486 -1.29 -8.78 9.27
CA CYS A 486 -0.99 -10.11 8.77
C CYS A 486 -1.69 -10.32 7.42
N VAL A 487 -1.11 -11.16 6.59
CA VAL A 487 -1.57 -11.40 5.21
C VAL A 487 -1.61 -12.90 4.94
N GLY A 488 -2.69 -13.37 4.38
CA GLY A 488 -2.87 -14.78 4.02
C GLY A 488 -1.70 -15.33 3.19
N GLY A 489 -1.43 -16.62 3.33
CA GLY A 489 -0.29 -17.27 2.66
C GLY A 489 1.07 -17.02 3.34
N GLY A 490 1.09 -16.51 4.58
CA GLY A 490 2.32 -16.31 5.35
C GLY A 490 3.07 -15.04 4.97
N MET A 491 2.42 -13.89 5.11
CA MET A 491 3.03 -12.60 4.83
C MET A 491 2.62 -11.56 5.89
N GLY A 492 3.35 -10.45 5.94
CA GLY A 492 2.98 -9.24 6.67
C GLY A 492 3.22 -7.99 5.83
N ALA A 493 2.54 -6.92 6.19
CA ALA A 493 2.72 -5.60 5.58
C ALA A 493 2.71 -4.52 6.65
N ALA A 494 3.49 -3.46 6.44
CA ALA A 494 3.49 -2.25 7.26
C ALA A 494 3.73 -1.02 6.39
N GLY A 495 2.91 0.02 6.58
CA GLY A 495 3.03 1.31 5.91
C GLY A 495 3.04 2.44 6.92
N ILE A 496 3.88 3.45 6.71
CA ILE A 496 4.08 4.59 7.61
C ILE A 496 3.67 5.87 6.92
N PHE A 497 2.93 6.70 7.65
CA PHE A 497 2.43 8.00 7.21
C PHE A 497 2.81 9.07 8.21
N GLU A 498 3.11 10.28 7.70
CA GLU A 498 3.39 11.46 8.52
C GLU A 498 2.26 12.46 8.40
N ASN A 499 1.78 12.95 9.54
CA ASN A 499 0.79 14.01 9.61
C ASN A 499 1.38 15.36 9.18
N LEU A 500 0.68 16.07 8.33
CA LEU A 500 1.08 17.40 7.84
C LEU A 500 0.14 18.53 8.37
N ASN A 501 -0.73 18.24 9.34
CA ASN A 501 -1.70 19.20 9.89
C ASN A 501 -1.39 19.62 11.33
#